data_2b77182b6dbd4d1c90c3d534fe8fd67e
#
_entry.id   2b77182b6dbd4d1c90c3d534fe8fd67e
#
_cell.length_a   1.000
_cell.length_b   1.000
_cell.length_c   1.000
_cell.angle_alpha   90.00
_cell.angle_beta   90.00
_cell.angle_gamma   90.00
#
_symmetry.space_group_name_H-M   'P 1'
#
loop_
_entity.id
_entity.type
_entity.pdbx_description
1 polymer ?
#
loop_
_entity_poly.entity_id
_entity_poly.type
_entity_poly.pdbx_seq_one_letter_code
_entity_poly.pdbx_strand_id
1 'polypeptide(L)'
;TFFACDDASPEVVARRRDGFARLCATIAHRSPITIEATARARESVSDMQFTGAYRVPFQFSPYLREHLKLGNMVRASHGVEVEDLDGNRFYDVTGSYGVNLLGYDAYKATIEEGVERARALGPVLGAYHPGLIDAVERIKKISGLDEVSFHMSGTEAVMQAVRLARYHTRRTHLVRFAGAYNGWWEDVQPGPGNPLPPRETYTLREGDERTLRVLRSRRDIACVIVNPLQALHPNTPAPADGSLVDSGRNAHTDRAAYADWLRRLREVCTERGIVLILDEVFTGFRLAPGGAQEYFGVQADMVTYGKTLGGGLPVGVVAGRRALMKRYREDRPADICFARGTFNSHPYVIGAMNAFLDRFESPAVQAMYVGQDDRWNQRAARMNARLAEAGVPVRVANLSSIWTVLYTRPARFNWMLQFYLRAHGLALSWVGTGRMIFSLDWTDEAFEAMSDRFVGAARAMQADGWWEGPETTNRLIRRGLLKEMLRRRF
;
A
#
# COMPACT_ATOMS: atom_id res chain seq x y z
N THR A 1 24.95 -16.37 16.52
CA THR A 1 24.28 -15.34 17.33
C THR A 1 23.65 -14.26 16.43
N PHE A 2 22.67 -13.52 16.94
CA PHE A 2 21.98 -12.47 16.18
C PHE A 2 22.96 -11.45 15.56
N PHE A 3 23.85 -10.89 16.36
CA PHE A 3 24.77 -9.84 15.94
C PHE A 3 25.91 -10.28 15.00
N ALA A 4 26.17 -11.57 14.91
CA ALA A 4 27.29 -12.16 14.16
C ALA A 4 26.83 -13.09 13.03
N CYS A 5 25.59 -12.99 12.57
CA CYS A 5 25.04 -13.94 11.58
C CYS A 5 25.61 -13.76 10.16
N ASP A 6 26.39 -12.73 9.92
CA ASP A 6 27.07 -12.41 8.67
C ASP A 6 28.60 -12.51 8.76
N ASP A 7 29.09 -13.20 9.78
CA ASP A 7 30.52 -13.42 10.01
C ASP A 7 31.34 -12.12 10.19
N ALA A 8 30.70 -11.06 10.72
CA ALA A 8 31.36 -9.79 11.04
C ALA A 8 32.43 -9.98 12.14
N SER A 9 33.43 -9.08 12.15
CA SER A 9 34.49 -9.12 13.16
C SER A 9 33.96 -8.93 14.59
N PRO A 10 34.66 -9.42 15.62
CA PRO A 10 34.27 -9.23 17.02
C PRO A 10 34.03 -7.76 17.40
N GLU A 11 34.81 -6.85 16.83
CA GLU A 11 34.69 -5.42 17.04
C GLU A 11 33.38 -4.86 16.48
N VAL A 12 33.00 -5.23 15.25
CA VAL A 12 31.72 -4.85 14.63
C VAL A 12 30.56 -5.45 15.42
N VAL A 13 30.69 -6.70 15.87
CA VAL A 13 29.66 -7.37 16.69
C VAL A 13 29.47 -6.63 18.03
N ALA A 14 30.55 -6.16 18.67
CA ALA A 14 30.46 -5.38 19.90
C ALA A 14 29.73 -4.04 19.66
N ARG A 15 30.09 -3.29 18.62
CA ARG A 15 29.42 -2.03 18.25
C ARG A 15 27.92 -2.26 17.97
N ARG A 16 27.55 -3.32 17.24
CA ARG A 16 26.14 -3.67 17.00
C ARG A 16 25.38 -3.95 18.29
N ARG A 17 26.01 -4.63 19.24
CA ARG A 17 25.41 -4.95 20.54
C ARG A 17 25.15 -3.70 21.35
N ASP A 18 26.14 -2.82 21.42
CA ASP A 18 26.03 -1.53 22.13
C ASP A 18 25.02 -0.60 21.45
N GLY A 19 25.05 -0.53 20.11
CA GLY A 19 24.08 0.24 19.32
C GLY A 19 22.65 -0.26 19.51
N PHE A 20 22.46 -1.58 19.54
CA PHE A 20 21.15 -2.19 19.79
C PHE A 20 20.64 -1.89 21.20
N ALA A 21 21.52 -1.96 22.21
CA ALA A 21 21.15 -1.60 23.57
C ALA A 21 20.72 -0.14 23.69
N ARG A 22 21.48 0.79 23.07
CA ARG A 22 21.10 2.20 23.00
C ARG A 22 19.77 2.43 22.27
N LEU A 23 19.54 1.75 21.14
CA LEU A 23 18.29 1.81 20.39
C LEU A 23 17.09 1.36 21.24
N CYS A 24 17.22 0.22 21.92
CA CYS A 24 16.19 -0.29 22.82
C CYS A 24 15.89 0.70 23.96
N ALA A 25 16.93 1.24 24.60
CA ALA A 25 16.78 2.21 25.68
C ALA A 25 16.11 3.49 25.20
N THR A 26 16.50 4.02 24.04
CA THR A 26 15.91 5.23 23.44
C THR A 26 14.42 5.04 23.19
N ILE A 27 14.02 3.94 22.58
CA ILE A 27 12.61 3.66 22.28
C ILE A 27 11.80 3.44 23.57
N ALA A 28 12.35 2.68 24.53
CA ALA A 28 11.68 2.41 25.81
C ALA A 28 11.50 3.70 26.65
N HIS A 29 12.50 4.56 26.68
CA HIS A 29 12.43 5.84 27.41
C HIS A 29 11.47 6.83 26.77
N ARG A 30 11.39 6.83 25.42
CA ARG A 30 10.57 7.77 24.68
C ARG A 30 9.08 7.49 24.81
N SER A 31 8.65 6.22 24.79
CA SER A 31 7.24 5.85 24.65
C SER A 31 6.80 4.75 25.64
N PRO A 32 7.05 4.88 26.96
CA PRO A 32 6.76 3.82 27.93
C PRO A 32 5.26 3.50 28.03
N ILE A 33 4.38 4.50 28.08
CA ILE A 33 2.92 4.32 28.19
C ILE A 33 2.39 3.64 26.91
N THR A 34 2.86 4.09 25.76
CA THR A 34 2.46 3.54 24.46
C THR A 34 2.89 2.07 24.32
N ILE A 35 4.08 1.71 24.79
CA ILE A 35 4.60 0.35 24.77
C ILE A 35 3.76 -0.54 25.68
N GLU A 36 3.46 -0.13 26.91
CA GLU A 36 2.65 -0.88 27.87
C GLU A 36 1.24 -1.13 27.33
N ALA A 37 0.56 -0.08 26.86
CA ALA A 37 -0.77 -0.19 26.27
C ALA A 37 -0.79 -1.12 25.05
N THR A 38 0.24 -1.05 24.19
CA THR A 38 0.40 -1.94 23.04
C THR A 38 0.61 -3.39 23.46
N ALA A 39 1.41 -3.65 24.49
CA ALA A 39 1.65 -4.99 25.01
C ALA A 39 0.36 -5.62 25.52
N ARG A 40 -0.40 -4.87 26.35
CA ARG A 40 -1.69 -5.31 26.89
C ARG A 40 -2.73 -5.60 25.79
N ALA A 41 -2.86 -4.73 24.79
CA ALA A 41 -3.77 -4.95 23.67
C ALA A 41 -3.38 -6.19 22.84
N ARG A 42 -2.07 -6.43 22.65
CA ARG A 42 -1.56 -7.58 21.89
C ARG A 42 -1.93 -8.91 22.50
N GLU A 43 -2.18 -9.01 23.80
CA GLU A 43 -2.62 -10.25 24.45
C GLU A 43 -3.95 -10.77 23.88
N SER A 44 -4.83 -9.87 23.44
CA SER A 44 -6.19 -10.20 23.01
C SER A 44 -6.52 -9.82 21.57
N VAL A 45 -5.66 -9.06 20.87
CA VAL A 45 -5.87 -8.63 19.48
C VAL A 45 -4.96 -9.39 18.53
N SER A 46 -5.52 -10.38 17.83
CA SER A 46 -4.77 -11.26 16.92
C SER A 46 -4.05 -10.50 15.80
N ASP A 47 -4.65 -9.43 15.27
CA ASP A 47 -4.04 -8.58 14.26
C ASP A 47 -2.72 -7.97 14.75
N MET A 48 -2.67 -7.52 16.01
CA MET A 48 -1.46 -6.97 16.62
C MET A 48 -0.40 -8.04 16.88
N GLN A 49 -0.81 -9.28 17.18
CA GLN A 49 0.10 -10.42 17.32
C GLN A 49 0.76 -10.72 15.98
N PHE A 50 -0.02 -10.84 14.92
CA PHE A 50 0.46 -11.08 13.56
C PHE A 50 1.42 -9.97 13.09
N THR A 51 1.00 -8.71 13.18
CA THR A 51 1.81 -7.58 12.70
C THR A 51 3.13 -7.44 13.45
N GLY A 52 3.15 -7.75 14.74
CA GLY A 52 4.36 -7.75 15.56
C GLY A 52 5.38 -8.83 15.19
N ALA A 53 4.91 -9.97 14.68
CA ALA A 53 5.77 -11.09 14.28
C ALA A 53 6.32 -10.94 12.85
N TYR A 54 5.58 -10.28 11.95
CA TYR A 54 5.84 -10.30 10.51
C TYR A 54 6.93 -9.34 10.01
N ARG A 55 7.34 -8.35 10.82
CA ARG A 55 8.26 -7.27 10.41
C ARG A 55 9.74 -7.60 10.48
N VAL A 56 10.09 -8.75 10.97
CA VAL A 56 11.45 -9.16 11.28
C VAL A 56 11.71 -10.51 10.66
N PRO A 57 12.90 -10.76 10.08
CA PRO A 57 13.24 -12.10 9.64
C PRO A 57 12.96 -13.12 10.74
N PHE A 58 12.26 -14.21 10.38
CA PHE A 58 11.68 -15.17 11.34
C PHE A 58 12.69 -15.72 12.35
N GLN A 59 13.96 -15.89 11.96
CA GLN A 59 15.03 -16.40 12.84
C GLN A 59 15.40 -15.43 13.95
N PHE A 60 15.16 -14.12 13.78
CA PHE A 60 15.48 -13.07 14.74
C PHE A 60 14.25 -12.57 15.51
N SER A 61 13.06 -12.91 15.05
CA SER A 61 11.81 -12.43 15.63
C SER A 61 11.67 -12.72 17.14
N PRO A 62 12.03 -13.91 17.68
CA PRO A 62 11.96 -14.15 19.11
C PRO A 62 12.87 -13.21 19.91
N TYR A 63 14.12 -13.05 19.48
CA TYR A 63 15.11 -12.18 20.13
C TYR A 63 14.65 -10.71 20.15
N LEU A 64 14.17 -10.22 19.01
CA LEU A 64 13.69 -8.82 18.92
C LEU A 64 12.44 -8.60 19.75
N ARG A 65 11.51 -9.53 19.79
CA ARG A 65 10.30 -9.41 20.63
C ARG A 65 10.63 -9.36 22.11
N GLU A 66 11.67 -10.06 22.53
CA GLU A 66 12.14 -10.06 23.91
C GLU A 66 12.77 -8.71 24.30
N HIS A 67 13.64 -8.16 23.46
CA HIS A 67 14.49 -7.03 23.80
C HIS A 67 14.03 -5.69 23.25
N LEU A 68 13.46 -5.63 22.05
CA LEU A 68 13.01 -4.40 21.41
C LEU A 68 11.48 -4.26 21.50
N LYS A 69 11.03 -3.49 22.47
CA LYS A 69 9.60 -3.22 22.67
C LYS A 69 9.17 -2.01 21.85
N LEU A 70 8.15 -2.20 21.02
CA LEU A 70 7.60 -1.13 20.17
C LEU A 70 6.17 -0.82 20.59
N GLY A 71 5.87 0.46 20.74
CA GLY A 71 4.52 0.98 20.85
C GLY A 71 3.86 1.14 19.46
N ASN A 72 2.56 0.93 19.40
CA ASN A 72 1.76 1.07 18.17
C ASN A 72 0.35 1.63 18.50
N MET A 73 0.31 2.62 19.40
CA MET A 73 -0.90 3.34 19.76
C MET A 73 -0.68 4.82 19.49
N VAL A 74 -1.71 5.48 18.96
CA VAL A 74 -1.72 6.93 18.73
C VAL A 74 -2.98 7.52 19.35
N ARG A 75 -2.88 8.72 19.90
CA ARG A 75 -3.99 9.45 20.51
C ARG A 75 -4.47 10.64 19.69
N ALA A 76 -3.62 11.17 18.81
CA ALA A 76 -3.93 12.33 18.00
C ALA A 76 -3.16 12.33 16.67
N SER A 77 -3.62 13.16 15.76
CA SER A 77 -2.91 13.50 14.51
C SER A 77 -3.01 15.00 14.27
N HIS A 78 -1.96 15.58 13.64
CA HIS A 78 -1.88 17.01 13.36
C HIS A 78 -1.12 17.23 12.04
N GLY A 79 -1.79 17.75 11.02
CA GLY A 79 -1.17 17.94 9.71
C GLY A 79 -0.61 16.61 9.18
N VAL A 80 0.73 16.53 9.08
CA VAL A 80 1.47 15.34 8.60
C VAL A 80 2.08 14.50 9.74
N GLU A 81 1.70 14.75 10.98
CA GLU A 81 2.22 14.07 12.16
C GLU A 81 1.14 13.27 12.88
N VAL A 82 1.59 12.22 13.56
CA VAL A 82 0.79 11.45 14.55
C VAL A 82 1.44 11.57 15.93
N GLU A 83 0.63 11.52 16.98
CA GLU A 83 1.05 11.65 18.36
C GLU A 83 0.74 10.38 19.14
N ASP A 84 1.73 9.81 19.83
CA ASP A 84 1.57 8.62 20.65
C ASP A 84 0.94 8.95 22.03
N LEU A 85 0.74 7.93 22.89
CA LEU A 85 0.14 8.12 24.21
C LEU A 85 1.05 8.89 25.19
N ASP A 86 2.33 8.94 24.90
CA ASP A 86 3.34 9.66 25.68
C ASP A 86 3.51 11.14 25.24
N GLY A 87 2.80 11.56 24.17
CA GLY A 87 2.87 12.91 23.62
C GLY A 87 3.99 13.13 22.59
N ASN A 88 4.65 12.07 22.15
CA ASN A 88 5.67 12.20 21.12
C ASN A 88 5.04 12.32 19.74
N ARG A 89 5.56 13.25 18.94
CA ARG A 89 5.16 13.45 17.55
C ARG A 89 6.10 12.77 16.58
N PHE A 90 5.50 12.08 15.62
CA PHE A 90 6.17 11.35 14.55
C PHE A 90 5.65 11.83 13.21
N TYR A 91 6.54 12.14 12.26
CA TYR A 91 6.09 12.33 10.88
C TYR A 91 5.47 11.05 10.34
N ASP A 92 4.23 11.14 9.88
CA ASP A 92 3.55 9.98 9.29
C ASP A 92 3.96 9.79 7.84
N VAL A 93 4.81 8.79 7.60
CA VAL A 93 5.19 8.37 6.25
C VAL A 93 4.41 7.12 5.81
N THR A 94 3.30 6.81 6.49
CA THR A 94 2.41 5.68 6.13
C THR A 94 1.26 6.11 5.24
N GLY A 95 0.87 7.39 5.29
CA GLY A 95 -0.32 7.91 4.65
C GLY A 95 -1.59 7.12 4.99
N SER A 96 -1.65 6.51 6.20
CA SER A 96 -2.73 5.59 6.61
C SER A 96 -3.06 4.56 5.51
N TYR A 97 -2.02 3.90 4.99
CA TYR A 97 -2.13 2.93 3.88
C TYR A 97 -2.72 3.49 2.58
N GLY A 98 -2.61 4.81 2.37
CA GLY A 98 -3.11 5.50 1.19
C GLY A 98 -4.50 6.13 1.38
N VAL A 99 -5.09 6.04 2.57
CA VAL A 99 -6.34 6.77 2.89
C VAL A 99 -6.08 8.27 2.96
N ASN A 100 -4.99 8.66 3.64
CA ASN A 100 -4.64 10.07 3.79
C ASN A 100 -4.03 10.62 2.50
N LEU A 101 -4.82 11.41 1.77
CA LEU A 101 -4.42 12.14 0.58
C LEU A 101 -4.29 13.64 0.83
N LEU A 102 -5.19 14.22 1.64
CA LEU A 102 -5.34 15.65 1.82
C LEU A 102 -4.84 16.18 3.19
N GLY A 103 -4.27 15.30 4.02
CA GLY A 103 -3.88 15.61 5.40
C GLY A 103 -4.94 15.20 6.42
N TYR A 104 -4.49 14.87 7.63
CA TYR A 104 -5.39 14.36 8.69
C TYR A 104 -6.47 15.36 9.09
N ASP A 105 -6.13 16.66 9.16
CA ASP A 105 -7.08 17.67 9.58
C ASP A 105 -8.22 17.84 8.56
N ALA A 106 -7.92 17.71 7.28
CA ALA A 106 -8.94 17.69 6.23
C ALA A 106 -9.90 16.49 6.39
N TYR A 107 -9.38 15.31 6.72
CA TYR A 107 -10.23 14.12 6.92
C TYR A 107 -11.06 14.18 8.20
N LYS A 108 -10.54 14.75 9.31
CA LYS A 108 -11.34 15.01 10.51
C LYS A 108 -12.55 15.89 10.17
N ALA A 109 -12.31 17.02 9.52
CA ALA A 109 -13.38 17.91 9.07
C ALA A 109 -14.34 17.24 8.08
N THR A 110 -13.83 16.38 7.18
CA THR A 110 -14.63 15.61 6.23
C THR A 110 -15.57 14.63 6.93
N ILE A 111 -15.07 13.93 7.96
CA ILE A 111 -15.88 12.98 8.75
C ILE A 111 -16.97 13.72 9.55
N GLU A 112 -16.60 14.82 10.22
CA GLU A 112 -17.55 15.64 10.99
C GLU A 112 -18.67 16.18 10.09
N GLU A 113 -18.35 16.74 8.94
CA GLU A 113 -19.30 17.20 7.96
C GLU A 113 -20.16 16.06 7.39
N GLY A 114 -19.56 14.90 7.13
CA GLY A 114 -20.28 13.71 6.68
C GLY A 114 -21.28 13.21 7.71
N VAL A 115 -20.92 13.23 8.98
CA VAL A 115 -21.83 12.92 10.10
C VAL A 115 -22.99 13.91 10.15
N GLU A 116 -22.71 15.20 10.01
CA GLU A 116 -23.74 16.22 10.02
C GLU A 116 -24.75 16.05 8.88
N ARG A 117 -24.28 15.81 7.67
CA ARG A 117 -25.14 15.56 6.48
C ARG A 117 -26.06 14.34 6.65
N ALA A 118 -25.66 13.33 7.39
CA ALA A 118 -26.41 12.11 7.60
C ALA A 118 -27.14 12.04 8.96
N ARG A 119 -26.98 13.03 9.83
CA ARG A 119 -27.45 13.03 11.23
C ARG A 119 -28.93 12.69 11.36
N ALA A 120 -29.78 13.31 10.52
CA ALA A 120 -31.23 13.12 10.59
C ALA A 120 -31.66 11.70 10.19
N LEU A 121 -30.84 11.00 9.39
CA LEU A 121 -31.17 9.66 8.90
C LEU A 121 -30.69 8.57 9.86
N GLY A 122 -29.56 8.78 10.54
CA GLY A 122 -28.90 7.74 11.34
C GLY A 122 -28.49 6.54 10.47
N PRO A 123 -28.42 5.31 11.03
CA PRO A 123 -28.00 4.12 10.29
C PRO A 123 -29.18 3.46 9.55
N VAL A 124 -29.96 4.21 8.80
CA VAL A 124 -31.02 3.65 7.95
C VAL A 124 -30.38 2.93 6.77
N LEU A 125 -30.57 1.62 6.70
CA LEU A 125 -30.02 0.73 5.69
C LEU A 125 -31.14 0.09 4.85
N GLY A 126 -30.86 -0.20 3.58
CA GLY A 126 -31.87 -0.73 2.66
C GLY A 126 -32.64 0.34 1.88
N ALA A 127 -32.76 1.54 2.42
CA ALA A 127 -33.08 2.78 1.70
C ALA A 127 -31.80 3.60 1.50
N TYR A 128 -31.83 4.60 0.63
CA TYR A 128 -30.63 5.35 0.27
C TYR A 128 -30.70 6.79 0.71
N HIS A 129 -29.58 7.35 1.14
CA HIS A 129 -29.43 8.77 1.38
C HIS A 129 -29.44 9.54 0.04
N PRO A 130 -30.14 10.68 -0.07
CA PRO A 130 -30.21 11.46 -1.33
C PRO A 130 -28.86 11.88 -1.89
N GLY A 131 -27.86 12.15 -1.06
CA GLY A 131 -26.48 12.45 -1.46
C GLY A 131 -25.79 11.33 -2.25
N LEU A 132 -26.40 10.13 -2.35
CA LEU A 132 -25.94 9.07 -3.23
C LEU A 132 -25.93 9.51 -4.69
N ILE A 133 -26.88 10.32 -5.11
CA ILE A 133 -26.99 10.83 -6.50
C ILE A 133 -25.76 11.65 -6.84
N ASP A 134 -25.39 12.59 -5.98
CA ASP A 134 -24.23 13.47 -6.19
C ASP A 134 -22.93 12.67 -6.21
N ALA A 135 -22.77 11.75 -5.27
CA ALA A 135 -21.60 10.87 -5.23
C ALA A 135 -21.46 10.05 -6.52
N VAL A 136 -22.54 9.44 -7.00
CA VAL A 136 -22.55 8.63 -8.22
C VAL A 136 -22.17 9.47 -9.44
N GLU A 137 -22.79 10.64 -9.64
CA GLU A 137 -22.49 11.49 -10.78
C GLU A 137 -21.04 11.98 -10.81
N ARG A 138 -20.46 12.32 -9.65
CA ARG A 138 -19.04 12.68 -9.53
C ARG A 138 -18.12 11.51 -9.83
N ILE A 139 -18.40 10.32 -9.29
CA ILE A 139 -17.61 9.11 -9.56
C ILE A 139 -17.68 8.74 -11.05
N LYS A 140 -18.83 8.84 -11.68
CA LYS A 140 -18.98 8.64 -13.14
C LYS A 140 -18.12 9.63 -13.92
N LYS A 141 -18.13 10.90 -13.54
CA LYS A 141 -17.32 11.95 -14.18
C LYS A 141 -15.81 11.65 -14.01
N ILE A 142 -15.37 11.27 -12.81
CA ILE A 142 -13.96 10.98 -12.50
C ILE A 142 -13.49 9.71 -13.23
N SER A 143 -14.31 8.67 -13.23
CA SER A 143 -13.95 7.38 -13.84
C SER A 143 -14.16 7.33 -15.36
N GLY A 144 -15.01 8.19 -15.91
CA GLY A 144 -15.45 8.12 -17.31
C GLY A 144 -16.30 6.88 -17.59
N LEU A 145 -16.96 6.30 -16.57
CA LEU A 145 -17.75 5.07 -16.66
C LEU A 145 -19.23 5.33 -16.31
N ASP A 146 -20.10 4.37 -16.63
CA ASP A 146 -21.55 4.62 -16.70
C ASP A 146 -22.30 4.39 -15.39
N GLU A 147 -21.90 3.37 -14.63
CA GLU A 147 -22.63 2.90 -13.44
C GLU A 147 -21.66 2.62 -12.27
N VAL A 148 -22.21 2.73 -11.06
CA VAL A 148 -21.46 2.62 -9.80
C VAL A 148 -22.10 1.61 -8.86
N SER A 149 -21.29 0.85 -8.14
CA SER A 149 -21.69 -0.10 -7.10
C SER A 149 -20.88 0.13 -5.83
N PHE A 150 -21.55 0.16 -4.67
CA PHE A 150 -20.93 0.42 -3.37
C PHE A 150 -20.74 -0.85 -2.56
N HIS A 151 -19.63 -0.92 -1.86
CA HIS A 151 -19.19 -2.01 -0.99
C HIS A 151 -18.51 -1.44 0.25
N MET A 152 -18.16 -2.30 1.22
CA MET A 152 -17.54 -1.86 2.47
C MET A 152 -16.02 -1.75 2.41
N SER A 153 -15.39 -2.41 1.47
CA SER A 153 -13.92 -2.43 1.36
C SER A 153 -13.45 -2.55 -0.07
N GLY A 154 -12.17 -2.21 -0.30
CA GLY A 154 -11.53 -2.42 -1.59
C GLY A 154 -11.50 -3.90 -2.00
N THR A 155 -11.34 -4.83 -1.05
CA THR A 155 -11.40 -6.27 -1.32
C THR A 155 -12.75 -6.69 -1.87
N GLU A 156 -13.84 -6.24 -1.27
CA GLU A 156 -15.20 -6.51 -1.77
C GLU A 156 -15.44 -5.89 -3.15
N ALA A 157 -14.96 -4.68 -3.39
CA ALA A 157 -15.07 -4.04 -4.70
C ALA A 157 -14.34 -4.85 -5.78
N VAL A 158 -13.12 -5.31 -5.50
CA VAL A 158 -12.37 -6.20 -6.41
C VAL A 158 -13.11 -7.51 -6.65
N MET A 159 -13.61 -8.17 -5.60
CA MET A 159 -14.39 -9.39 -5.71
C MET A 159 -15.60 -9.17 -6.62
N GLN A 160 -16.34 -8.08 -6.43
CA GLN A 160 -17.53 -7.78 -7.22
C GLN A 160 -17.18 -7.50 -8.69
N ALA A 161 -16.12 -6.75 -8.95
CA ALA A 161 -15.68 -6.47 -10.33
C ALA A 161 -15.33 -7.78 -11.07
N VAL A 162 -14.60 -8.68 -10.42
CA VAL A 162 -14.25 -10.00 -10.98
C VAL A 162 -15.50 -10.87 -11.19
N ARG A 163 -16.43 -10.89 -10.22
CA ARG A 163 -17.69 -11.65 -10.35
C ARG A 163 -18.54 -11.14 -11.51
N LEU A 164 -18.66 -9.82 -11.69
CA LEU A 164 -19.36 -9.22 -12.82
C LEU A 164 -18.70 -9.58 -14.15
N ALA A 165 -17.37 -9.51 -14.22
CA ALA A 165 -16.63 -9.91 -15.42
C ALA A 165 -16.87 -11.37 -15.78
N ARG A 166 -16.81 -12.29 -14.82
CA ARG A 166 -17.13 -13.71 -15.01
C ARG A 166 -18.58 -13.93 -15.44
N TYR A 167 -19.51 -13.21 -14.83
CA TYR A 167 -20.94 -13.29 -15.13
C TYR A 167 -21.24 -12.90 -16.58
N HIS A 168 -20.66 -11.80 -17.06
CA HIS A 168 -20.92 -11.28 -18.40
C HIS A 168 -20.15 -12.00 -19.50
N THR A 169 -18.90 -12.38 -19.25
CA THR A 169 -18.08 -13.08 -20.24
C THR A 169 -18.38 -14.57 -20.32
N ARG A 170 -19.01 -15.16 -19.30
CA ARG A 170 -19.19 -16.62 -19.14
C ARG A 170 -17.86 -17.39 -19.13
N ARG A 171 -16.79 -16.72 -18.73
CA ARG A 171 -15.44 -17.28 -18.57
C ARG A 171 -15.07 -17.30 -17.08
N THR A 172 -14.14 -18.17 -16.71
CA THR A 172 -13.86 -18.44 -15.30
C THR A 172 -12.60 -17.77 -14.78
N HIS A 173 -11.56 -17.60 -15.61
CA HIS A 173 -10.25 -17.23 -15.14
C HIS A 173 -10.04 -15.71 -15.03
N LEU A 174 -9.43 -15.34 -13.91
CA LEU A 174 -8.86 -14.03 -13.65
C LEU A 174 -7.37 -14.06 -13.98
N VAL A 175 -6.86 -13.04 -14.62
CA VAL A 175 -5.43 -12.76 -14.71
C VAL A 175 -5.08 -11.63 -13.74
N ARG A 176 -4.09 -11.89 -12.88
CA ARG A 176 -3.45 -10.91 -12.00
C ARG A 176 -1.94 -10.88 -12.25
N PHE A 177 -1.28 -9.84 -11.75
CA PHE A 177 0.17 -9.71 -11.94
C PHE A 177 0.97 -10.10 -10.70
N ALA A 178 2.16 -10.67 -10.92
CA ALA A 178 3.05 -11.09 -9.85
C ALA A 178 3.42 -9.90 -8.95
N GLY A 179 3.29 -10.07 -7.64
CA GLY A 179 3.59 -9.04 -6.65
C GLY A 179 2.51 -7.99 -6.43
N ALA A 180 1.45 -7.95 -7.25
CA ALA A 180 0.34 -7.03 -7.05
C ALA A 180 -0.48 -7.41 -5.82
N TYR A 181 -0.95 -6.40 -5.09
CA TYR A 181 -1.94 -6.55 -4.03
C TYR A 181 -3.28 -6.02 -4.52
N ASN A 182 -4.30 -6.90 -4.54
CA ASN A 182 -5.65 -6.58 -5.00
C ASN A 182 -6.70 -6.99 -3.94
N GLY A 183 -6.35 -6.92 -2.67
CA GLY A 183 -7.15 -7.44 -1.56
C GLY A 183 -6.64 -8.78 -1.04
N TRP A 184 -7.36 -9.37 -0.09
CA TRP A 184 -6.96 -10.59 0.63
C TRP A 184 -7.87 -11.81 0.33
N TRP A 185 -8.71 -11.71 -0.67
CA TRP A 185 -9.52 -12.81 -1.19
C TRP A 185 -8.64 -13.85 -1.93
N GLU A 186 -9.00 -15.12 -1.85
CA GLU A 186 -8.20 -16.27 -2.32
C GLU A 186 -7.74 -16.14 -3.78
N ASP A 187 -8.60 -15.68 -4.69
CA ASP A 187 -8.25 -15.59 -6.12
C ASP A 187 -7.19 -14.50 -6.40
N VAL A 188 -7.03 -13.53 -5.53
CA VAL A 188 -6.09 -12.41 -5.71
C VAL A 188 -4.89 -12.43 -4.77
N GLN A 189 -4.88 -13.32 -3.77
CA GLN A 189 -3.79 -13.46 -2.80
C GLN A 189 -3.16 -14.86 -2.84
N PRO A 190 -2.36 -15.20 -3.87
CA PRO A 190 -1.65 -16.47 -3.90
C PRO A 190 -0.45 -16.48 -2.96
N GLY A 191 -0.11 -17.65 -2.45
CA GLY A 191 1.11 -17.88 -1.69
C GLY A 191 0.93 -17.69 -0.17
N PRO A 192 1.98 -17.29 0.55
CA PRO A 192 1.93 -17.14 2.00
C PRO A 192 0.81 -16.19 2.44
N GLY A 193 0.04 -16.61 3.44
CA GLY A 193 -1.13 -15.88 3.93
C GLY A 193 -2.46 -16.35 3.34
N ASN A 194 -2.43 -17.20 2.30
CA ASN A 194 -3.62 -17.85 1.78
C ASN A 194 -3.57 -19.36 2.08
N PRO A 195 -4.53 -19.90 2.85
CA PRO A 195 -4.57 -21.33 3.16
C PRO A 195 -4.95 -22.21 1.96
N LEU A 196 -5.57 -21.62 0.93
CA LEU A 196 -6.00 -22.31 -0.28
C LEU A 196 -5.30 -21.76 -1.52
N PRO A 197 -4.84 -22.61 -2.44
CA PRO A 197 -4.33 -22.14 -3.71
C PRO A 197 -5.48 -21.57 -4.57
N PRO A 198 -5.27 -20.44 -5.27
CA PRO A 198 -6.24 -19.93 -6.24
C PRO A 198 -6.42 -20.93 -7.38
N ARG A 199 -7.67 -21.20 -7.76
CA ARG A 199 -8.01 -22.22 -8.78
C ARG A 199 -8.20 -21.62 -10.17
N GLU A 200 -9.05 -20.61 -10.28
CA GLU A 200 -9.37 -19.93 -11.53
C GLU A 200 -8.61 -18.62 -11.68
N THR A 201 -7.28 -18.67 -11.47
CA THR A 201 -6.42 -17.49 -11.55
C THR A 201 -5.08 -17.79 -12.20
N TYR A 202 -4.72 -16.99 -13.18
CA TYR A 202 -3.36 -16.96 -13.73
C TYR A 202 -2.58 -15.79 -13.13
N THR A 203 -1.44 -16.07 -12.53
CA THR A 203 -0.48 -15.04 -12.12
C THR A 203 0.56 -14.88 -13.22
N LEU A 204 0.54 -13.76 -13.90
CA LEU A 204 1.44 -13.46 -15.02
C LEU A 204 2.42 -12.35 -14.67
N ARG A 205 3.37 -12.07 -15.56
CA ARG A 205 4.34 -10.99 -15.41
C ARG A 205 3.86 -9.74 -16.13
N GLU A 206 3.93 -8.62 -15.45
CA GLU A 206 3.67 -7.30 -16.01
C GLU A 206 4.82 -6.87 -16.93
N GLY A 207 4.50 -6.18 -18.03
CA GLY A 207 5.51 -5.74 -18.99
C GLY A 207 6.11 -6.83 -19.89
N ASP A 208 5.60 -8.08 -19.83
CA ASP A 208 6.15 -9.22 -20.57
C ASP A 208 5.30 -9.54 -21.82
N GLU A 209 5.97 -9.63 -22.99
CA GLU A 209 5.32 -10.03 -24.26
C GLU A 209 4.66 -11.41 -24.20
N ARG A 210 5.20 -12.32 -23.37
CA ARG A 210 4.59 -13.63 -23.15
C ARG A 210 3.21 -13.51 -22.54
N THR A 211 3.02 -12.55 -21.65
CA THR A 211 1.71 -12.25 -21.04
C THR A 211 0.69 -11.89 -22.11
N LEU A 212 1.02 -10.99 -23.03
CA LEU A 212 0.12 -10.62 -24.14
C LEU A 212 -0.19 -11.80 -25.05
N ARG A 213 0.78 -12.70 -25.30
CA ARG A 213 0.54 -13.94 -26.06
C ARG A 213 -0.41 -14.89 -25.32
N VAL A 214 -0.26 -15.05 -24.00
CA VAL A 214 -1.18 -15.87 -23.19
C VAL A 214 -2.60 -15.32 -23.29
N LEU A 215 -2.78 -14.01 -23.16
CA LEU A 215 -4.10 -13.36 -23.27
C LEU A 215 -4.73 -13.58 -24.65
N ARG A 216 -3.93 -13.56 -25.74
CA ARG A 216 -4.43 -13.84 -27.09
C ARG A 216 -4.80 -15.30 -27.31
N SER A 217 -4.09 -16.24 -26.70
CA SER A 217 -4.26 -17.67 -26.94
C SER A 217 -5.34 -18.33 -26.08
N ARG A 218 -5.50 -17.87 -24.82
CA ARG A 218 -6.45 -18.47 -23.89
C ARG A 218 -7.89 -17.99 -24.15
N ARG A 219 -8.87 -18.89 -23.98
CA ARG A 219 -10.29 -18.61 -24.20
C ARG A 219 -11.10 -18.55 -22.92
N ASP A 220 -10.49 -18.93 -21.80
CA ASP A 220 -11.10 -19.05 -20.48
C ASP A 220 -10.95 -17.79 -19.61
N ILE A 221 -10.23 -16.75 -20.08
CA ILE A 221 -9.96 -15.53 -19.32
C ILE A 221 -11.17 -14.58 -19.37
N ALA A 222 -11.75 -14.34 -18.21
CA ALA A 222 -12.85 -13.38 -18.01
C ALA A 222 -12.34 -11.94 -17.92
N CYS A 223 -11.30 -11.74 -17.13
CA CYS A 223 -10.76 -10.40 -16.86
C CYS A 223 -9.27 -10.40 -16.54
N VAL A 224 -8.67 -9.23 -16.70
CA VAL A 224 -7.33 -8.91 -16.21
C VAL A 224 -7.48 -7.79 -15.17
N ILE A 225 -6.90 -7.96 -13.99
CA ILE A 225 -6.83 -6.91 -12.97
C ILE A 225 -5.41 -6.35 -12.90
N VAL A 226 -5.30 -5.04 -12.97
CA VAL A 226 -4.04 -4.29 -12.90
C VAL A 226 -4.07 -3.41 -11.67
N ASN A 227 -3.04 -3.51 -10.83
CA ASN A 227 -2.78 -2.52 -9.80
C ASN A 227 -1.67 -1.57 -10.29
N PRO A 228 -1.99 -0.33 -10.67
CA PRO A 228 -1.01 0.59 -11.29
C PRO A 228 0.16 0.97 -10.39
N LEU A 229 0.08 0.68 -9.09
CA LEU A 229 1.20 0.82 -8.16
C LEU A 229 2.42 -0.01 -8.60
N GLN A 230 2.20 -1.10 -9.33
CA GLN A 230 3.26 -1.95 -9.87
C GLN A 230 4.19 -1.20 -10.85
N ALA A 231 3.80 -0.05 -11.38
CA ALA A 231 4.67 0.82 -12.16
C ALA A 231 5.97 1.21 -11.41
N LEU A 232 5.93 1.25 -10.07
CA LEU A 232 7.11 1.54 -9.25
C LEU A 232 8.09 0.35 -9.17
N HIS A 233 7.59 -0.88 -9.13
CA HIS A 233 8.40 -2.10 -9.01
C HIS A 233 7.62 -3.33 -9.52
N PRO A 234 7.51 -3.48 -10.83
CA PRO A 234 6.73 -4.55 -11.43
C PRO A 234 7.29 -5.92 -11.08
N ASN A 235 6.39 -6.90 -10.94
CA ASN A 235 6.72 -8.30 -10.70
C ASN A 235 7.55 -8.58 -9.43
N THR A 236 7.61 -7.64 -8.51
CA THR A 236 8.27 -7.85 -7.22
C THR A 236 7.32 -8.62 -6.30
N PRO A 237 7.74 -9.76 -5.74
CA PRO A 237 6.87 -10.53 -4.85
C PRO A 237 6.43 -9.70 -3.64
N ALA A 238 5.30 -10.09 -3.06
CA ALA A 238 4.85 -9.54 -1.79
C ALA A 238 5.97 -9.62 -0.73
N PRO A 239 5.98 -8.72 0.28
CA PRO A 239 7.01 -8.75 1.31
C PRO A 239 7.06 -10.12 1.99
N ALA A 240 8.22 -10.72 1.95
CA ALA A 240 8.55 -11.94 2.66
C ALA A 240 9.84 -11.71 3.44
N ASP A 241 10.19 -12.61 4.37
CA ASP A 241 11.43 -12.50 5.15
C ASP A 241 12.67 -12.28 4.27
N GLY A 242 12.73 -12.94 3.11
CA GLY A 242 13.80 -12.75 2.13
C GLY A 242 13.87 -11.35 1.53
N SER A 243 12.73 -10.66 1.39
CA SER A 243 12.71 -9.30 0.81
C SER A 243 13.18 -8.23 1.78
N LEU A 244 13.09 -8.47 3.10
CA LEU A 244 13.60 -7.55 4.13
C LEU A 244 15.12 -7.46 4.14
N VAL A 245 15.80 -8.50 3.69
CA VAL A 245 17.28 -8.58 3.65
C VAL A 245 17.83 -8.52 2.23
N ASP A 246 16.96 -8.52 1.21
CA ASP A 246 17.36 -8.57 -0.18
C ASP A 246 17.58 -7.16 -0.73
N SER A 247 18.82 -6.84 -1.04
CA SER A 247 19.21 -5.59 -1.72
C SER A 247 19.04 -5.65 -3.24
N GLY A 248 18.65 -6.79 -3.79
CA GLY A 248 18.38 -6.96 -5.22
C GLY A 248 17.05 -6.34 -5.67
N ARG A 249 16.29 -5.76 -4.73
CA ARG A 249 15.08 -5.02 -5.03
C ARG A 249 15.44 -3.78 -5.85
N ASN A 250 14.94 -3.73 -7.06
CA ASN A 250 15.08 -2.59 -7.93
C ASN A 250 13.71 -1.93 -8.12
N ALA A 251 13.67 -0.62 -7.97
CA ALA A 251 12.52 0.19 -8.32
C ALA A 251 13.00 1.31 -9.24
N HIS A 252 12.34 1.42 -10.35
CA HIS A 252 12.54 2.47 -11.33
C HIS A 252 11.22 2.69 -12.05
N THR A 253 10.73 3.90 -12.01
CA THR A 253 9.50 4.25 -12.70
C THR A 253 9.85 4.84 -14.07
N ASP A 254 9.45 4.13 -15.10
CA ASP A 254 9.37 4.66 -16.46
C ASP A 254 7.88 4.79 -16.85
N ARG A 255 7.34 5.98 -16.68
CA ARG A 255 5.93 6.27 -16.94
C ARG A 255 5.55 6.00 -18.39
N ALA A 256 6.40 6.39 -19.34
CA ALA A 256 6.11 6.24 -20.76
C ALA A 256 6.08 4.76 -21.17
N ALA A 257 7.08 3.99 -20.77
CA ALA A 257 7.15 2.56 -21.05
C ALA A 257 5.97 1.79 -20.39
N TYR A 258 5.60 2.16 -19.17
CA TYR A 258 4.45 1.54 -18.49
C TYR A 258 3.13 1.89 -19.17
N ALA A 259 2.93 3.14 -19.56
CA ALA A 259 1.74 3.59 -20.30
C ALA A 259 1.63 2.89 -21.67
N ASP A 260 2.75 2.69 -22.37
CA ASP A 260 2.77 1.95 -23.63
C ASP A 260 2.34 0.49 -23.45
N TRP A 261 2.89 -0.17 -22.41
CA TRP A 261 2.51 -1.54 -22.10
C TRP A 261 1.03 -1.65 -21.71
N LEU A 262 0.48 -0.72 -20.91
CA LEU A 262 -0.94 -0.68 -20.55
C LEU A 262 -1.85 -0.48 -21.79
N ARG A 263 -1.44 0.36 -22.73
CA ARG A 263 -2.17 0.55 -23.99
C ARG A 263 -2.28 -0.75 -24.78
N ARG A 264 -1.15 -1.43 -24.95
CA ARG A 264 -1.09 -2.75 -25.62
C ARG A 264 -1.91 -3.82 -24.90
N LEU A 265 -1.89 -3.80 -23.57
CA LEU A 265 -2.76 -4.65 -22.75
C LEU A 265 -4.24 -4.36 -23.01
N ARG A 266 -4.62 -3.06 -23.04
CA ARG A 266 -5.99 -2.63 -23.38
C ARG A 266 -6.42 -3.13 -24.76
N GLU A 267 -5.57 -3.00 -25.76
CA GLU A 267 -5.82 -3.47 -27.11
C GLU A 267 -6.11 -4.98 -27.16
N VAL A 268 -5.26 -5.79 -26.51
CA VAL A 268 -5.44 -7.25 -26.44
C VAL A 268 -6.71 -7.60 -25.68
N CYS A 269 -7.03 -6.92 -24.60
CA CYS A 269 -8.27 -7.15 -23.86
C CYS A 269 -9.49 -6.85 -24.75
N THR A 270 -9.47 -5.77 -25.51
CA THR A 270 -10.55 -5.40 -26.45
C THR A 270 -10.69 -6.44 -27.57
N GLU A 271 -9.57 -6.82 -28.20
CA GLU A 271 -9.52 -7.84 -29.25
C GLU A 271 -10.12 -9.18 -28.80
N ARG A 272 -9.86 -9.57 -27.56
CA ARG A 272 -10.25 -10.87 -27.02
C ARG A 272 -11.56 -10.86 -26.21
N GLY A 273 -12.20 -9.71 -26.04
CA GLY A 273 -13.37 -9.56 -25.19
C GLY A 273 -13.07 -9.93 -23.72
N ILE A 274 -11.88 -9.57 -23.25
CA ILE A 274 -11.44 -9.71 -21.85
C ILE A 274 -11.72 -8.40 -21.14
N VAL A 275 -12.33 -8.44 -19.97
CA VAL A 275 -12.62 -7.25 -19.17
C VAL A 275 -11.34 -6.74 -18.55
N LEU A 276 -10.96 -5.50 -18.83
CA LEU A 276 -9.85 -4.82 -18.14
C LEU A 276 -10.36 -4.11 -16.90
N ILE A 277 -9.84 -4.49 -15.74
CA ILE A 277 -10.12 -3.88 -14.44
C ILE A 277 -8.88 -3.14 -13.97
N LEU A 278 -8.99 -1.84 -13.71
CA LEU A 278 -7.95 -1.10 -12.99
C LEU A 278 -8.31 -1.05 -11.49
N ASP A 279 -7.43 -1.60 -10.68
CA ASP A 279 -7.54 -1.52 -9.23
C ASP A 279 -6.91 -0.20 -8.75
N GLU A 280 -7.75 0.79 -8.61
CA GLU A 280 -7.41 2.12 -8.13
C GLU A 280 -7.77 2.36 -6.66
N VAL A 281 -7.98 1.31 -5.89
CA VAL A 281 -8.23 1.41 -4.45
C VAL A 281 -7.13 2.20 -3.74
N PHE A 282 -5.89 2.10 -4.22
CA PHE A 282 -4.74 2.83 -3.67
C PHE A 282 -4.31 4.03 -4.53
N THR A 283 -4.32 3.91 -5.85
CA THR A 283 -3.79 4.90 -6.78
C THR A 283 -4.80 5.95 -7.21
N GLY A 284 -6.09 5.67 -7.05
CA GLY A 284 -7.16 6.60 -7.36
C GLY A 284 -7.02 7.91 -6.59
N PHE A 285 -7.25 9.03 -7.24
CA PHE A 285 -7.07 10.39 -6.72
C PHE A 285 -5.63 10.77 -6.35
N ARG A 286 -4.68 9.84 -6.36
CA ARG A 286 -3.31 10.08 -5.90
C ARG A 286 -2.34 10.44 -7.02
N LEU A 287 -2.40 9.72 -8.13
CA LEU A 287 -1.50 9.94 -9.27
C LEU A 287 -1.92 11.15 -10.13
N ALA A 288 -3.23 11.33 -10.28
CA ALA A 288 -3.86 12.45 -10.98
C ALA A 288 -5.30 12.61 -10.47
N PRO A 289 -6.00 13.70 -10.77
CA PRO A 289 -7.43 13.84 -10.42
C PRO A 289 -8.30 12.70 -10.92
N GLY A 290 -8.13 12.22 -12.14
CA GLY A 290 -8.80 11.04 -12.71
C GLY A 290 -8.09 9.72 -12.42
N GLY A 291 -7.15 9.68 -11.47
CA GLY A 291 -6.44 8.50 -11.06
C GLY A 291 -5.42 7.99 -12.08
N ALA A 292 -5.17 6.68 -12.05
CA ALA A 292 -4.20 6.03 -12.93
C ALA A 292 -4.69 5.98 -14.39
N GLN A 293 -6.00 5.97 -14.64
CA GLN A 293 -6.53 6.07 -16.00
C GLN A 293 -6.03 7.34 -16.70
N GLU A 294 -6.19 8.49 -16.04
CA GLU A 294 -5.69 9.78 -16.54
C GLU A 294 -4.15 9.77 -16.61
N TYR A 295 -3.51 9.35 -15.54
CA TYR A 295 -2.05 9.39 -15.41
C TYR A 295 -1.33 8.59 -16.50
N PHE A 296 -1.83 7.43 -16.88
CA PHE A 296 -1.25 6.57 -17.91
C PHE A 296 -1.97 6.65 -19.27
N GLY A 297 -3.08 7.37 -19.36
CA GLY A 297 -3.83 7.53 -20.60
C GLY A 297 -4.50 6.25 -21.10
N VAL A 298 -5.03 5.42 -20.21
CA VAL A 298 -5.69 4.16 -20.55
C VAL A 298 -7.03 4.03 -19.85
N GLN A 299 -8.11 3.83 -20.63
CA GLN A 299 -9.47 3.62 -20.12
C GLN A 299 -9.74 2.14 -19.86
N ALA A 300 -10.16 1.81 -18.65
CA ALA A 300 -10.58 0.47 -18.26
C ALA A 300 -12.07 0.19 -18.58
N ASP A 301 -12.48 -1.07 -18.50
CA ASP A 301 -13.90 -1.46 -18.55
C ASP A 301 -14.56 -1.33 -17.18
N MET A 302 -13.77 -1.53 -16.12
CA MET A 302 -14.15 -1.32 -14.72
C MET A 302 -12.98 -0.73 -13.95
N VAL A 303 -13.30 0.05 -12.92
CA VAL A 303 -12.33 0.59 -11.95
C VAL A 303 -12.82 0.31 -10.55
N THR A 304 -11.92 -0.10 -9.65
CA THR A 304 -12.24 -0.22 -8.23
C THR A 304 -11.61 0.92 -7.45
N TYR A 305 -12.40 1.54 -6.58
CA TYR A 305 -11.97 2.60 -5.66
C TYR A 305 -12.18 2.20 -4.20
N GLY A 306 -11.57 2.93 -3.32
CA GLY A 306 -11.70 2.76 -1.87
C GLY A 306 -10.89 3.81 -1.14
N LYS A 307 -10.42 3.47 0.07
CA LYS A 307 -9.50 4.31 0.86
C LYS A 307 -9.94 5.78 0.89
N THR A 308 -9.22 6.66 0.20
CA THR A 308 -9.43 8.11 0.25
C THR A 308 -10.84 8.54 -0.17
N LEU A 309 -11.48 7.83 -1.11
CA LEU A 309 -12.83 8.14 -1.57
C LEU A 309 -13.88 8.05 -0.46
N GLY A 310 -13.64 7.26 0.57
CA GLY A 310 -14.52 7.14 1.75
C GLY A 310 -14.53 8.38 2.64
N GLY A 311 -13.72 9.40 2.34
CA GLY A 311 -13.61 10.59 3.20
C GLY A 311 -13.05 10.29 4.60
N GLY A 312 -12.26 9.22 4.72
CA GLY A 312 -11.73 8.71 5.99
C GLY A 312 -12.52 7.52 6.57
N LEU A 313 -13.65 7.17 5.98
CA LEU A 313 -14.50 6.03 6.39
C LEU A 313 -14.33 4.82 5.45
N PRO A 314 -14.62 3.60 5.93
CA PRO A 314 -14.50 2.38 5.12
C PRO A 314 -15.44 2.39 3.92
N VAL A 315 -14.90 2.15 2.73
CA VAL A 315 -15.67 2.01 1.49
C VAL A 315 -14.92 1.20 0.45
N GLY A 316 -15.66 0.52 -0.41
CA GLY A 316 -15.23 0.01 -1.69
C GLY A 316 -16.24 0.43 -2.76
N VAL A 317 -15.77 0.78 -3.94
CA VAL A 317 -16.61 1.21 -5.06
C VAL A 317 -16.14 0.54 -6.34
N VAL A 318 -17.09 0.04 -7.12
CA VAL A 318 -16.85 -0.37 -8.51
C VAL A 318 -17.55 0.63 -9.41
N ALA A 319 -16.81 1.25 -10.32
CA ALA A 319 -17.36 1.95 -11.47
C ALA A 319 -17.16 1.07 -12.71
N GLY A 320 -18.12 1.01 -13.62
CA GLY A 320 -18.03 0.14 -14.78
C GLY A 320 -18.94 0.57 -15.93
N ARG A 321 -18.66 0.01 -17.11
CA ARG A 321 -19.53 0.17 -18.28
C ARG A 321 -20.89 -0.47 -17.99
N ARG A 322 -21.97 0.17 -18.39
CA ARG A 322 -23.36 -0.27 -18.16
C ARG A 322 -23.58 -1.74 -18.48
N ALA A 323 -23.08 -2.20 -19.62
CA ALA A 323 -23.24 -3.60 -20.04
C ALA A 323 -22.63 -4.61 -19.04
N LEU A 324 -21.57 -4.22 -18.31
CA LEU A 324 -20.90 -5.07 -17.35
C LEU A 324 -21.43 -4.93 -15.91
N MET A 325 -22.11 -3.82 -15.61
CA MET A 325 -22.65 -3.56 -14.26
C MET A 325 -24.01 -4.20 -14.00
N LYS A 326 -24.71 -4.64 -15.04
CA LYS A 326 -26.02 -5.29 -14.92
C LYS A 326 -25.90 -6.63 -14.19
N ARG A 327 -26.70 -6.83 -13.16
CA ARG A 327 -26.60 -7.96 -12.23
C ARG A 327 -27.65 -9.07 -12.46
N TYR A 328 -28.49 -8.93 -13.46
CA TYR A 328 -29.54 -9.85 -13.83
C TYR A 328 -29.74 -9.84 -15.34
N ARG A 329 -30.45 -10.85 -15.85
CA ARG A 329 -30.88 -10.93 -17.24
C ARG A 329 -32.38 -10.75 -17.31
N GLU A 330 -32.85 -9.92 -18.22
CA GLU A 330 -34.30 -9.69 -18.38
C GLU A 330 -35.04 -10.91 -18.89
N ASP A 331 -34.40 -11.65 -19.78
CA ASP A 331 -34.92 -12.92 -20.33
C ASP A 331 -34.79 -14.10 -19.34
N ARG A 332 -33.99 -13.95 -18.28
CA ARG A 332 -33.73 -14.96 -17.25
C ARG A 332 -33.54 -14.31 -15.88
N PRO A 333 -34.62 -13.83 -15.24
CA PRO A 333 -34.49 -13.05 -14.00
C PRO A 333 -33.85 -13.80 -12.81
N ALA A 334 -33.88 -15.13 -12.83
CA ALA A 334 -33.21 -15.97 -11.83
C ALA A 334 -31.69 -16.10 -12.06
N ASP A 335 -31.18 -15.77 -13.25
CA ASP A 335 -29.74 -15.73 -13.54
C ASP A 335 -29.15 -14.41 -13.08
N ILE A 336 -28.72 -14.35 -11.82
CA ILE A 336 -28.26 -13.14 -11.14
C ILE A 336 -26.80 -13.22 -10.70
N CYS A 337 -26.14 -12.07 -10.67
CA CYS A 337 -24.86 -11.87 -9.99
C CYS A 337 -25.10 -11.13 -8.66
N PHE A 338 -25.43 -11.90 -7.63
CA PHE A 338 -25.77 -11.33 -6.33
C PHE A 338 -24.51 -10.89 -5.56
N ALA A 339 -24.49 -9.63 -5.13
CA ALA A 339 -23.55 -9.12 -4.14
C ALA A 339 -24.18 -7.93 -3.44
N ARG A 340 -24.47 -8.07 -2.16
CA ARG A 340 -25.00 -7.01 -1.31
C ARG A 340 -24.55 -7.25 0.13
N GLY A 341 -23.80 -6.28 0.68
CA GLY A 341 -23.51 -6.20 2.11
C GLY A 341 -24.53 -5.33 2.84
N THR A 342 -24.75 -5.59 4.11
CA THR A 342 -25.68 -4.84 4.95
C THR A 342 -25.39 -3.33 4.94
N PHE A 343 -24.12 -2.95 4.98
CA PHE A 343 -23.68 -1.56 5.12
C PHE A 343 -23.29 -0.89 3.79
N ASN A 344 -23.59 -1.51 2.65
CA ASN A 344 -23.34 -0.89 1.38
C ASN A 344 -24.12 0.43 1.25
N SER A 345 -23.47 1.48 0.79
CA SER A 345 -24.06 2.83 0.70
C SER A 345 -24.51 3.39 2.05
N HIS A 346 -23.75 3.12 3.12
CA HIS A 346 -24.03 3.63 4.45
C HIS A 346 -24.18 5.16 4.45
N PRO A 347 -25.22 5.75 5.05
CA PRO A 347 -25.49 7.20 4.98
C PRO A 347 -24.30 8.07 5.40
N TYR A 348 -23.63 7.73 6.47
CA TYR A 348 -22.47 8.48 6.97
C TYR A 348 -21.26 8.38 6.01
N VAL A 349 -21.08 7.22 5.35
CA VAL A 349 -20.03 7.05 4.34
C VAL A 349 -20.34 7.88 3.10
N ILE A 350 -21.59 7.92 2.64
CA ILE A 350 -22.00 8.77 1.51
C ILE A 350 -21.86 10.25 1.88
N GLY A 351 -22.21 10.64 3.10
CA GLY A 351 -22.00 12.01 3.60
C GLY A 351 -20.52 12.41 3.59
N ALA A 352 -19.64 11.58 4.14
CA ALA A 352 -18.21 11.82 4.18
C ALA A 352 -17.57 11.78 2.78
N MET A 353 -18.03 10.88 1.91
CA MET A 353 -17.60 10.81 0.50
C MET A 353 -17.89 12.13 -0.23
N ASN A 354 -19.11 12.66 -0.11
CA ASN A 354 -19.47 13.94 -0.72
C ASN A 354 -18.66 15.09 -0.12
N ALA A 355 -18.46 15.13 1.18
CA ALA A 355 -17.61 16.13 1.83
C ALA A 355 -16.15 16.04 1.37
N PHE A 356 -15.64 14.84 1.11
CA PHE A 356 -14.34 14.63 0.48
C PHE A 356 -14.33 15.15 -0.97
N LEU A 357 -15.33 14.79 -1.77
CA LEU A 357 -15.42 15.21 -3.17
C LEU A 357 -15.56 16.73 -3.31
N ASP A 358 -16.26 17.40 -2.41
CA ASP A 358 -16.33 18.88 -2.39
C ASP A 358 -14.94 19.51 -2.19
N ARG A 359 -14.16 18.98 -1.26
CA ARG A 359 -12.77 19.44 -1.04
C ARG A 359 -11.89 19.08 -2.22
N PHE A 360 -12.01 17.86 -2.72
CA PHE A 360 -11.23 17.37 -3.85
C PHE A 360 -11.43 18.23 -5.11
N GLU A 361 -12.65 18.61 -5.41
CA GLU A 361 -13.00 19.45 -6.57
C GLU A 361 -12.66 20.95 -6.37
N SER A 362 -12.25 21.35 -5.16
CA SER A 362 -11.88 22.74 -4.90
C SER A 362 -10.66 23.18 -5.70
N PRO A 363 -10.59 24.44 -6.14
CA PRO A 363 -9.42 24.96 -6.85
C PRO A 363 -8.10 24.78 -6.08
N ALA A 364 -8.14 24.85 -4.75
CA ALA A 364 -6.98 24.69 -3.91
C ALA A 364 -6.40 23.26 -3.98
N VAL A 365 -7.24 22.25 -3.92
CA VAL A 365 -6.81 20.85 -4.05
C VAL A 365 -6.41 20.53 -5.48
N GLN A 366 -7.15 21.00 -6.47
CA GLN A 366 -6.79 20.79 -7.88
C GLN A 366 -5.43 21.42 -8.23
N ALA A 367 -5.08 22.56 -7.64
CA ALA A 367 -3.76 23.18 -7.79
C ALA A 367 -2.61 22.31 -7.23
N MET A 368 -2.86 21.46 -6.25
CA MET A 368 -1.84 20.55 -5.69
C MET A 368 -1.33 19.51 -6.71
N TYR A 369 -2.13 19.19 -7.71
CA TYR A 369 -1.72 18.26 -8.78
C TYR A 369 -0.84 18.90 -9.85
N VAL A 370 -0.85 20.23 -9.98
CA VAL A 370 -0.02 20.92 -10.96
C VAL A 370 1.47 20.73 -10.62
N GLY A 371 2.23 20.15 -11.56
CA GLY A 371 3.66 19.89 -11.36
C GLY A 371 3.97 18.86 -10.24
N GLN A 372 2.99 18.05 -9.87
CA GLN A 372 3.13 17.08 -8.75
C GLN A 372 4.29 16.11 -8.98
N ASP A 373 4.42 15.53 -10.16
CA ASP A 373 5.50 14.57 -10.46
C ASP A 373 6.87 15.23 -10.33
N ASP A 374 7.05 16.42 -10.92
CA ASP A 374 8.32 17.14 -10.84
C ASP A 374 8.68 17.49 -9.40
N ARG A 375 7.72 17.94 -8.61
CA ARG A 375 7.91 18.25 -7.19
C ARG A 375 8.37 17.01 -6.39
N TRP A 376 7.71 15.87 -6.57
CA TRP A 376 8.08 14.64 -5.87
C TRP A 376 9.40 14.04 -6.39
N ASN A 377 9.68 14.14 -7.69
CA ASN A 377 10.95 13.71 -8.27
C ASN A 377 12.13 14.57 -7.77
N GLN A 378 11.95 15.88 -7.66
CA GLN A 378 12.95 16.77 -7.07
C GLN A 378 13.21 16.46 -5.59
N ARG A 379 12.16 16.21 -4.79
CA ARG A 379 12.28 15.77 -3.40
C ARG A 379 13.06 14.46 -3.29
N ALA A 380 12.76 13.48 -4.14
CA ALA A 380 13.47 12.20 -4.18
C ALA A 380 14.95 12.38 -4.57
N ALA A 381 15.23 13.23 -5.54
CA ALA A 381 16.59 13.54 -5.96
C ALA A 381 17.40 14.21 -4.83
N ARG A 382 16.82 15.21 -4.13
CA ARG A 382 17.45 15.85 -2.96
C ARG A 382 17.72 14.82 -1.85
N MET A 383 16.75 13.98 -1.53
CA MET A 383 16.92 12.94 -0.52
C MET A 383 18.04 11.97 -0.88
N ASN A 384 18.11 11.53 -2.14
CA ASN A 384 19.17 10.63 -2.62
C ASN A 384 20.56 11.30 -2.57
N ALA A 385 20.65 12.58 -2.92
CA ALA A 385 21.91 13.33 -2.81
C ALA A 385 22.40 13.38 -1.34
N ARG A 386 21.52 13.66 -0.40
CA ARG A 386 21.83 13.68 1.04
C ARG A 386 22.24 12.32 1.59
N LEU A 387 21.58 11.23 1.15
CA LEU A 387 21.95 9.87 1.53
C LEU A 387 23.32 9.46 0.97
N ALA A 388 23.62 9.87 -0.27
CA ALA A 388 24.91 9.63 -0.89
C ALA A 388 26.03 10.43 -0.18
N GLU A 389 25.81 11.70 0.13
CA GLU A 389 26.74 12.53 0.91
C GLU A 389 26.99 11.95 2.31
N ALA A 390 25.94 11.37 2.93
CA ALA A 390 26.08 10.67 4.20
C ALA A 390 26.85 9.35 4.10
N GLY A 391 27.15 8.86 2.90
CA GLY A 391 27.88 7.62 2.65
C GLY A 391 27.11 6.37 3.09
N VAL A 392 25.80 6.46 3.25
CA VAL A 392 24.95 5.32 3.67
C VAL A 392 24.46 4.52 2.47
N PRO A 393 24.34 3.18 2.58
CA PRO A 393 23.94 2.33 1.46
C PRO A 393 22.43 2.30 1.23
N VAL A 394 21.79 3.46 1.25
CA VAL A 394 20.34 3.63 1.15
C VAL A 394 20.01 4.63 0.03
N ARG A 395 18.99 4.34 -0.72
CA ARG A 395 18.38 5.28 -1.66
C ARG A 395 16.86 5.14 -1.67
N VAL A 396 16.17 6.07 -2.27
CA VAL A 396 14.72 6.05 -2.47
C VAL A 396 14.39 6.08 -3.96
N ALA A 397 13.27 5.50 -4.32
CA ALA A 397 12.63 5.66 -5.62
C ALA A 397 11.14 5.98 -5.41
N ASN A 398 10.52 6.64 -6.39
CA ASN A 398 9.15 7.11 -6.26
C ASN A 398 8.32 6.93 -7.54
N LEU A 399 7.03 6.84 -7.34
CA LEU A 399 5.97 7.06 -8.30
C LEU A 399 5.10 8.17 -7.70
N SER A 400 5.30 9.42 -8.14
CA SER A 400 4.70 10.59 -7.51
C SER A 400 4.93 10.58 -5.98
N SER A 401 3.89 10.73 -5.17
CA SER A 401 3.94 10.74 -3.69
C SER A 401 4.11 9.34 -3.04
N ILE A 402 4.29 8.30 -3.83
CA ILE A 402 4.47 6.92 -3.35
C ILE A 402 5.93 6.55 -3.50
N TRP A 403 6.59 6.26 -2.39
CA TRP A 403 8.02 6.01 -2.35
C TRP A 403 8.35 4.63 -1.84
N THR A 404 9.56 4.15 -2.17
CA THR A 404 10.13 2.93 -1.61
C THR A 404 11.59 3.15 -1.26
N VAL A 405 11.99 2.56 -0.12
CA VAL A 405 13.39 2.53 0.34
C VAL A 405 14.09 1.35 -0.31
N LEU A 406 15.27 1.60 -0.83
CA LEU A 406 16.13 0.65 -1.51
C LEU A 406 17.53 0.67 -0.89
N TYR A 407 18.25 -0.45 -1.03
CA TYR A 407 19.60 -0.60 -0.54
C TYR A 407 20.57 -0.75 -1.70
N THR A 408 21.69 -0.05 -1.67
CA THR A 408 22.68 -0.03 -2.75
C THR A 408 23.66 -1.18 -2.66
N ARG A 409 23.70 -1.88 -1.52
CA ARG A 409 24.51 -3.08 -1.31
C ARG A 409 23.76 -4.18 -0.56
N PRO A 410 24.10 -5.45 -0.80
CA PRO A 410 23.59 -6.57 -0.02
C PRO A 410 24.04 -6.50 1.43
N ALA A 411 23.12 -6.67 2.38
CA ALA A 411 23.44 -6.81 3.80
C ALA A 411 22.36 -7.59 4.54
N ARG A 412 22.74 -8.34 5.55
CA ARG A 412 21.83 -9.18 6.36
C ARG A 412 20.90 -8.35 7.25
N PHE A 413 21.26 -7.10 7.54
CA PHE A 413 20.59 -6.24 8.51
C PHE A 413 19.89 -5.03 7.90
N ASN A 414 19.72 -4.95 6.58
CA ASN A 414 19.01 -3.85 5.93
C ASN A 414 17.66 -3.52 6.59
N TRP A 415 16.92 -4.54 7.03
CA TRP A 415 15.64 -4.41 7.72
C TRP A 415 15.73 -3.71 9.09
N MET A 416 16.90 -3.59 9.70
CA MET A 416 17.08 -2.85 10.96
C MET A 416 16.80 -1.36 10.81
N LEU A 417 16.95 -0.79 9.62
CA LEU A 417 16.71 0.63 9.37
C LEU A 417 15.33 1.10 9.85
N GLN A 418 14.29 0.25 9.74
CA GLN A 418 12.95 0.59 10.20
C GLN A 418 12.90 0.98 11.69
N PHE A 419 13.74 0.40 12.53
CA PHE A 419 13.76 0.70 13.97
C PHE A 419 14.51 1.99 14.28
N TYR A 420 15.58 2.27 13.54
CA TYR A 420 16.28 3.55 13.61
C TYR A 420 15.39 4.70 13.12
N LEU A 421 14.64 4.50 12.03
CA LEU A 421 13.67 5.50 11.55
C LEU A 421 12.62 5.82 12.62
N ARG A 422 12.08 4.79 13.29
CA ARG A 422 11.13 4.98 14.40
C ARG A 422 11.77 5.72 15.59
N ALA A 423 12.98 5.36 15.98
CA ALA A 423 13.71 6.04 17.05
C ALA A 423 13.99 7.50 16.71
N HIS A 424 14.08 7.85 15.43
CA HIS A 424 14.25 9.24 14.96
C HIS A 424 12.93 9.96 14.68
N GLY A 425 11.77 9.37 15.05
CA GLY A 425 10.47 10.04 15.00
C GLY A 425 9.78 9.96 13.66
N LEU A 426 9.92 8.84 12.95
CA LEU A 426 9.13 8.53 11.77
C LEU A 426 8.13 7.39 12.07
N ALA A 427 6.84 7.64 11.80
CA ALA A 427 5.83 6.61 11.87
C ALA A 427 5.82 5.82 10.56
N LEU A 428 6.15 4.53 10.63
CA LEU A 428 6.22 3.62 9.50
C LEU A 428 5.05 2.65 9.51
N SER A 429 4.62 2.22 8.32
CA SER A 429 3.64 1.16 8.20
C SER A 429 4.15 -0.14 8.83
N TRP A 430 3.23 -0.98 9.26
CA TRP A 430 3.58 -2.27 9.86
C TRP A 430 4.17 -3.28 8.85
N VAL A 431 3.95 -3.08 7.56
CA VAL A 431 4.34 -4.04 6.51
C VAL A 431 5.84 -4.02 6.21
N GLY A 432 6.68 -3.26 6.91
CA GLY A 432 8.15 -3.34 6.82
C GLY A 432 8.77 -3.32 5.39
N THR A 433 7.98 -2.91 4.39
CA THR A 433 8.35 -2.97 2.97
C THR A 433 9.29 -1.85 2.55
N GLY A 434 9.55 -0.89 3.45
CA GLY A 434 10.22 0.34 3.09
C GLY A 434 9.36 1.29 2.24
N ARG A 435 8.05 1.05 2.15
CA ARG A 435 7.15 1.96 1.44
C ARG A 435 6.82 3.16 2.31
N MET A 436 6.94 4.33 1.72
CA MET A 436 6.49 5.60 2.29
C MET A 436 5.40 6.19 1.38
N ILE A 437 4.37 6.74 1.99
CA ILE A 437 3.20 7.28 1.28
C ILE A 437 2.94 8.67 1.84
N PHE A 438 3.08 9.68 1.01
CA PHE A 438 2.90 11.06 1.40
C PHE A 438 1.53 11.57 0.97
N SER A 439 0.90 12.41 1.80
CA SER A 439 -0.27 13.19 1.43
C SER A 439 0.14 14.41 0.59
N LEU A 440 -0.81 15.04 -0.09
CA LEU A 440 -0.53 16.17 -0.98
C LEU A 440 -0.18 17.45 -0.22
N ASP A 441 -0.56 17.54 1.06
CA ASP A 441 -0.34 18.70 1.93
C ASP A 441 1.06 18.79 2.56
N TRP A 442 1.97 17.87 2.24
CA TRP A 442 3.36 17.96 2.70
C TRP A 442 4.04 19.24 2.17
N THR A 443 4.37 20.15 3.08
CA THR A 443 5.18 21.34 2.75
C THR A 443 6.64 20.96 2.54
N ASP A 444 7.42 21.86 1.91
CA ASP A 444 8.86 21.63 1.76
C ASP A 444 9.57 21.62 3.11
N GLU A 445 9.16 22.46 4.06
CA GLU A 445 9.73 22.51 5.40
C GLU A 445 9.52 21.20 6.17
N ALA A 446 8.31 20.66 6.15
CA ALA A 446 7.99 19.37 6.78
C ALA A 446 8.76 18.22 6.11
N PHE A 447 8.89 18.27 4.78
CA PHE A 447 9.64 17.27 4.03
C PHE A 447 11.14 17.30 4.33
N GLU A 448 11.75 18.50 4.43
CA GLU A 448 13.16 18.63 4.80
C GLU A 448 13.41 18.17 6.23
N ALA A 449 12.55 18.54 7.18
CA ALA A 449 12.65 18.08 8.56
C ALA A 449 12.52 16.56 8.70
N MET A 450 11.61 15.95 7.94
CA MET A 450 11.49 14.48 7.84
C MET A 450 12.76 13.87 7.23
N SER A 451 13.32 14.49 6.19
CA SER A 451 14.55 14.05 5.53
C SER A 451 15.75 14.09 6.47
N ASP A 452 15.86 15.13 7.32
CA ASP A 452 16.88 15.22 8.37
C ASP A 452 16.81 14.02 9.32
N ARG A 453 15.61 13.69 9.79
CA ARG A 453 15.39 12.53 10.66
C ARG A 453 15.75 11.22 9.96
N PHE A 454 15.39 11.08 8.70
CA PHE A 454 15.69 9.87 7.92
C PHE A 454 17.20 9.68 7.72
N VAL A 455 17.91 10.73 7.29
CA VAL A 455 19.37 10.68 7.10
C VAL A 455 20.07 10.45 8.43
N GLY A 456 19.64 11.11 9.50
CA GLY A 456 20.15 10.90 10.87
C GLY A 456 20.00 9.46 11.34
N ALA A 457 18.84 8.84 11.09
CA ALA A 457 18.59 7.43 11.39
C ALA A 457 19.53 6.48 10.64
N ALA A 458 19.72 6.74 9.34
CA ALA A 458 20.62 5.93 8.53
C ALA A 458 22.09 6.05 8.97
N ARG A 459 22.54 7.26 9.29
CA ARG A 459 23.89 7.51 9.87
C ARG A 459 24.07 6.79 11.21
N ALA A 460 23.08 6.84 12.10
CA ALA A 460 23.12 6.15 13.39
C ALA A 460 23.24 4.63 13.21
N MET A 461 22.44 4.06 12.32
CA MET A 461 22.51 2.63 11.97
C MET A 461 23.89 2.24 11.42
N GLN A 462 24.49 3.10 10.58
CA GLN A 462 25.83 2.87 10.01
C GLN A 462 26.90 2.94 11.10
N ALA A 463 26.86 3.95 11.97
CA ALA A 463 27.81 4.12 13.08
C ALA A 463 27.79 2.92 14.04
N ASP A 464 26.64 2.28 14.23
CA ASP A 464 26.47 1.06 15.02
C ASP A 464 26.93 -0.22 14.28
N GLY A 465 27.49 -0.09 13.08
CA GLY A 465 28.12 -1.21 12.35
C GLY A 465 27.18 -2.19 11.66
N TRP A 466 25.87 -1.85 11.52
CA TRP A 466 24.90 -2.78 10.95
C TRP A 466 25.10 -3.05 9.44
N TRP A 467 25.76 -2.15 8.75
CA TRP A 467 26.15 -2.33 7.35
C TRP A 467 27.63 -2.71 7.17
N GLU A 468 28.37 -2.88 8.25
CA GLU A 468 29.74 -3.37 8.20
C GLU A 468 29.75 -4.89 8.31
N GLY A 469 30.54 -5.53 7.48
CA GLY A 469 30.69 -6.98 7.42
C GLY A 469 31.41 -7.42 6.17
N PRO A 470 31.72 -8.72 6.02
CA PRO A 470 32.33 -9.25 4.81
C PRO A 470 31.49 -8.96 3.56
N GLU A 471 32.15 -8.80 2.42
CA GLU A 471 31.46 -8.68 1.16
C GLU A 471 30.55 -9.90 0.94
N THR A 472 29.31 -9.61 0.56
CA THR A 472 28.29 -10.63 0.35
C THR A 472 27.48 -10.35 -0.89
N THR A 473 26.71 -11.33 -1.32
CA THR A 473 25.77 -11.18 -2.45
C THR A 473 24.38 -11.60 -2.01
N ASN A 474 23.36 -11.10 -2.70
CA ASN A 474 21.97 -11.51 -2.45
C ASN A 474 21.80 -13.05 -2.56
N ARG A 475 22.58 -13.70 -3.43
CA ARG A 475 22.57 -15.17 -3.58
C ARG A 475 23.10 -15.86 -2.33
N LEU A 476 24.20 -15.35 -1.76
CA LEU A 476 24.77 -15.92 -0.51
C LEU A 476 23.83 -15.71 0.67
N ILE A 477 23.23 -14.52 0.78
CA ILE A 477 22.23 -14.21 1.82
C ILE A 477 21.06 -15.20 1.72
N ARG A 478 20.48 -15.39 0.53
CA ARG A 478 19.36 -16.33 0.31
C ARG A 478 19.74 -17.79 0.65
N ARG A 479 20.94 -18.21 0.28
CA ARG A 479 21.45 -19.57 0.65
C ARG A 479 21.62 -19.72 2.17
N GLY A 480 22.11 -18.67 2.84
CA GLY A 480 22.23 -18.65 4.29
C GLY A 480 20.86 -18.77 4.98
N LEU A 481 19.89 -17.95 4.56
CA LEU A 481 18.51 -18.01 5.04
C LEU A 481 17.89 -19.40 4.84
N LEU A 482 18.06 -20.00 3.67
CA LEU A 482 17.54 -21.35 3.39
C LEU A 482 18.15 -22.39 4.32
N LYS A 483 19.47 -22.36 4.56
CA LYS A 483 20.15 -23.25 5.51
C LYS A 483 19.64 -23.07 6.94
N GLU A 484 19.41 -21.84 7.37
CA GLU A 484 18.86 -21.53 8.68
C GLU A 484 17.42 -22.04 8.83
N MET A 485 16.60 -21.92 7.78
CA MET A 485 15.24 -22.48 7.75
C MET A 485 15.23 -24.01 7.87
N LEU A 486 16.11 -24.69 7.14
CA LEU A 486 16.22 -26.14 7.18
C LEU A 486 16.69 -26.65 8.54
N ARG A 487 17.67 -25.97 9.17
CA ARG A 487 18.16 -26.32 10.52
C ARG A 487 17.11 -26.17 11.64
N ARG A 488 16.07 -25.35 11.45
CA ARG A 488 14.99 -25.17 12.43
C ARG A 488 13.80 -26.11 12.22
N ARG A 489 13.73 -26.80 11.07
CA ARG A 489 12.68 -27.79 10.78
C ARG A 489 13.05 -29.20 11.26
N PHE A 490 14.27 -29.41 11.68
CA PHE A 490 14.83 -30.65 12.25
C PHE A 490 15.53 -30.30 13.57
#